data_b28867c5f87ef1b28f7ddb18dc98a2a3
#
_entry.id   b28867c5f87ef1b28f7ddb18dc98a2a3
#
_cell.length_a   1.000
_cell.length_b   1.000
_cell.length_c   1.000
_cell.angle_alpha   90.00
_cell.angle_beta   90.00
_cell.angle_gamma   90.00
#
_symmetry.space_group_name_H-M   'P 1'
#
loop_
_entity.id
_entity.type
_entity.pdbx_description
1 polymer ?
#
loop_
_entity_poly.entity_id
_entity_poly.type
_entity_poly.pdbx_seq_one_letter_code
_entity_poly.pdbx_strand_id
1 'polypeptide(L)'
;LASAFLSGTNIYGGQIKGHRGDGDLIHIDTEQGSWHASKVFRRPLDMDSNIPKDKYHTFALRTVGFKERLQFIEHYLKENIKEPSLVILDGIADLCSDVNNIEQSNELVSALMRISQQQNVHIINVIHQNFGSAKLGTGHLGSALEKKAETVISLEANTVNKDWTTVKCGRSRGYCFDTFSFEVNEKGLPIIVG
;
A
#
# COMPACT_ATOMS: atom_id res chain seq x y z
N LEU A 1 -7.96 -0.89 3.22
CA LEU A 1 -6.99 -0.66 4.31
C LEU A 1 -6.99 0.81 4.75
N ALA A 2 -6.78 1.77 3.84
CA ALA A 2 -6.71 3.20 4.18
C ALA A 2 -7.95 3.68 4.95
N SER A 3 -9.17 3.32 4.49
CA SER A 3 -10.41 3.68 5.20
C SER A 3 -10.46 3.11 6.62
N ALA A 4 -10.15 1.84 6.80
CA ALA A 4 -10.14 1.20 8.13
C ALA A 4 -9.13 1.85 9.07
N PHE A 5 -7.93 2.17 8.58
CA PHE A 5 -6.92 2.87 9.37
C PHE A 5 -7.41 4.26 9.78
N LEU A 6 -7.84 5.09 8.81
CA LEU A 6 -8.22 6.48 9.06
C LEU A 6 -9.46 6.63 9.95
N SER A 7 -10.45 5.75 9.80
CA SER A 7 -11.64 5.74 10.66
C SER A 7 -11.37 5.14 12.04
N GLY A 8 -10.34 4.29 12.16
CA GLY A 8 -10.09 3.50 13.36
C GLY A 8 -11.18 2.48 13.65
N THR A 9 -12.07 2.22 12.69
CA THR A 9 -13.21 1.32 12.85
C THR A 9 -13.05 0.04 12.05
N ASN A 10 -13.77 -0.99 12.45
CA ASN A 10 -13.84 -2.22 11.68
C ASN A 10 -14.74 -2.03 10.47
N ILE A 11 -14.26 -2.45 9.31
CA ILE A 11 -15.03 -2.43 8.06
C ILE A 11 -15.35 -3.84 7.59
N TYR A 12 -16.35 -3.96 6.74
CA TYR A 12 -16.79 -5.25 6.16
C TYR A 12 -17.11 -6.32 7.20
N GLY A 13 -17.97 -5.99 8.17
CA GLY A 13 -18.38 -6.95 9.20
C GLY A 13 -17.24 -7.42 10.13
N GLY A 14 -16.13 -6.66 10.19
CA GLY A 14 -14.96 -6.99 11.00
C GLY A 14 -13.85 -7.77 10.27
N GLN A 15 -13.99 -8.01 8.97
CA GLN A 15 -12.94 -8.62 8.14
C GLN A 15 -11.65 -7.80 8.15
N ILE A 16 -11.76 -6.49 8.16
CA ILE A 16 -10.62 -5.58 8.29
C ILE A 16 -10.83 -4.74 9.54
N LYS A 17 -9.93 -4.90 10.51
CA LYS A 17 -9.95 -4.16 11.77
C LYS A 17 -9.08 -2.93 11.66
N GLY A 18 -9.66 -1.76 11.99
CA GLY A 18 -8.97 -0.50 11.96
C GLY A 18 -8.47 -0.09 13.35
N HIS A 19 -7.21 0.33 13.41
CA HIS A 19 -6.59 0.92 14.61
C HIS A 19 -5.77 2.12 14.17
N ARG A 20 -6.27 3.32 14.38
CA ARG A 20 -5.61 4.54 13.93
C ARG A 20 -4.73 5.18 15.00
N GLY A 21 -5.18 5.25 16.24
CA GLY A 21 -4.63 6.19 17.20
C GLY A 21 -4.78 7.64 16.71
N ASP A 22 -3.80 8.49 16.98
CA ASP A 22 -3.78 9.90 16.52
C ASP A 22 -2.91 10.12 15.27
N GLY A 23 -2.39 9.05 14.67
CA GLY A 23 -1.42 9.12 13.59
C GLY A 23 -1.98 9.47 12.22
N ASP A 24 -1.09 9.96 11.37
CA ASP A 24 -1.38 10.38 10.00
C ASP A 24 -1.12 9.24 9.01
N LEU A 25 -1.90 9.22 7.92
CA LEU A 25 -1.69 8.35 6.76
C LEU A 25 -1.18 9.17 5.58
N ILE A 26 -0.07 8.72 5.01
CA ILE A 26 0.50 9.28 3.79
C ILE A 26 0.30 8.26 2.66
N HIS A 27 -0.43 8.64 1.61
CA HIS A 27 -0.71 7.79 0.47
C HIS A 27 -0.07 8.38 -0.80
N ILE A 28 0.85 7.65 -1.37
CA ILE A 28 1.64 8.06 -2.53
C ILE A 28 1.32 7.12 -3.69
N ASP A 29 0.95 7.71 -4.82
CA ASP A 29 0.75 7.03 -6.09
C ASP A 29 1.84 7.50 -7.07
N THR A 30 2.59 6.57 -7.64
CA THR A 30 3.68 6.83 -8.57
C THR A 30 3.37 6.41 -10.00
N GLU A 31 2.29 5.65 -10.21
CA GLU A 31 1.97 5.03 -11.50
C GLU A 31 0.89 5.80 -12.27
N GLN A 32 -0.11 6.31 -11.56
CA GLN A 32 -1.30 6.83 -12.21
C GLN A 32 -1.20 8.34 -12.52
N GLY A 33 -1.88 8.75 -13.60
CA GLY A 33 -2.08 10.18 -13.87
C GLY A 33 -2.96 10.81 -12.79
N SER A 34 -2.79 12.11 -12.56
CA SER A 34 -3.41 12.86 -11.44
C SER A 34 -4.94 12.66 -11.33
N TRP A 35 -5.65 12.52 -12.46
CA TRP A 35 -7.09 12.28 -12.46
C TRP A 35 -7.46 10.90 -11.89
N HIS A 36 -6.72 9.85 -12.26
CA HIS A 36 -6.95 8.50 -11.74
C HIS A 36 -6.51 8.39 -10.27
N ALA A 37 -5.34 8.93 -9.94
CA ALA A 37 -4.85 8.98 -8.57
C ALA A 37 -5.85 9.68 -7.64
N SER A 38 -6.43 10.81 -8.06
CA SER A 38 -7.44 11.53 -7.27
C SER A 38 -8.68 10.68 -6.97
N LYS A 39 -9.11 9.82 -7.90
CA LYS A 39 -10.22 8.88 -7.66
C LYS A 39 -9.86 7.83 -6.61
N VAL A 40 -8.63 7.29 -6.68
CA VAL A 40 -8.15 6.31 -5.69
C VAL A 40 -8.09 6.97 -4.30
N PHE A 41 -7.56 8.18 -4.21
CA PHE A 41 -7.45 8.93 -2.96
C PHE A 41 -8.81 9.30 -2.34
N ARG A 42 -9.85 9.47 -3.16
CA ARG A 42 -11.20 9.74 -2.66
C ARG A 42 -11.91 8.50 -2.09
N ARG A 43 -11.60 7.30 -2.56
CA ARG A 43 -12.28 6.07 -2.14
C ARG A 43 -12.36 5.88 -0.62
N PRO A 44 -11.29 6.07 0.17
CA PRO A 44 -11.39 5.96 1.63
C PRO A 44 -12.41 6.93 2.23
N LEU A 45 -12.48 8.16 1.71
CA LEU A 45 -13.40 9.20 2.17
C LEU A 45 -14.86 8.92 1.73
N ASP A 46 -15.03 8.29 0.57
CA ASP A 46 -16.35 7.89 0.06
C ASP A 46 -16.88 6.65 0.82
N MET A 47 -15.99 5.85 1.42
CA MET A 47 -16.36 4.71 2.26
C MET A 47 -16.81 5.11 3.67
N ASP A 48 -16.23 6.17 4.23
CA ASP A 48 -16.58 6.68 5.56
C ASP A 48 -16.40 8.21 5.61
N SER A 49 -17.52 8.92 5.76
CA SER A 49 -17.56 10.39 5.82
C SER A 49 -16.95 10.98 7.10
N ASN A 50 -16.72 10.16 8.14
CA ASN A 50 -16.18 10.58 9.43
C ASN A 50 -14.65 10.58 9.45
N ILE A 51 -13.99 10.20 8.34
CA ILE A 51 -12.53 10.22 8.24
C ILE A 51 -12.00 11.66 8.39
N PRO A 52 -11.07 11.90 9.32
CA PRO A 52 -10.44 13.20 9.49
C PRO A 52 -9.52 13.49 8.29
N LYS A 53 -9.94 14.45 7.46
CA LYS A 53 -9.25 14.79 6.21
C LYS A 53 -7.86 15.38 6.41
N ASP A 54 -7.65 16.05 7.52
CA ASP A 54 -6.36 16.62 7.95
C ASP A 54 -5.31 15.55 8.32
N LYS A 55 -5.75 14.30 8.53
CA LYS A 55 -4.90 13.14 8.81
C LYS A 55 -4.60 12.27 7.58
N TYR A 56 -5.07 12.67 6.41
CA TYR A 56 -4.90 11.94 5.17
C TYR A 56 -4.17 12.77 4.11
N HIS A 57 -2.88 12.52 3.95
CA HIS A 57 -2.00 13.20 3.02
C HIS A 57 -1.84 12.38 1.75
N THR A 58 -2.06 12.98 0.58
CA THR A 58 -2.07 12.27 -0.70
C THR A 58 -1.18 12.95 -1.73
N PHE A 59 -0.37 12.17 -2.45
CA PHE A 59 0.58 12.67 -3.43
C PHE A 59 0.61 11.81 -4.69
N ALA A 60 0.38 12.42 -5.86
CA ALA A 60 0.55 11.80 -7.17
C ALA A 60 1.92 12.21 -7.72
N LEU A 61 2.90 11.28 -7.67
CA LEU A 61 4.30 11.56 -8.00
C LEU A 61 4.75 10.99 -9.34
N ARG A 62 3.83 10.62 -10.23
CA ARG A 62 4.15 10.02 -11.53
C ARG A 62 5.17 10.83 -12.35
N THR A 63 5.07 12.14 -12.31
CA THR A 63 5.93 13.05 -13.09
C THR A 63 7.25 13.41 -12.40
N VAL A 64 7.46 12.95 -11.16
CA VAL A 64 8.67 13.16 -10.37
C VAL A 64 9.67 12.04 -10.68
N GLY A 65 10.97 12.34 -10.77
CA GLY A 65 12.00 11.33 -10.99
C GLY A 65 12.15 10.36 -9.83
N PHE A 66 12.65 9.15 -10.09
CA PHE A 66 12.68 8.08 -9.08
C PHE A 66 13.54 8.42 -7.83
N LYS A 67 14.64 9.16 -8.02
CA LYS A 67 15.48 9.61 -6.89
C LYS A 67 14.79 10.66 -6.06
N GLU A 68 14.15 11.60 -6.72
CA GLU A 68 13.44 12.70 -6.09
C GLU A 68 12.20 12.23 -5.33
N ARG A 69 11.55 11.13 -5.79
CA ARG A 69 10.41 10.52 -5.06
C ARG A 69 10.81 10.05 -3.68
N LEU A 70 11.91 9.30 -3.56
CA LEU A 70 12.37 8.81 -2.26
C LEU A 70 12.80 9.95 -1.34
N GLN A 71 13.53 10.95 -1.89
CA GLN A 71 13.92 12.14 -1.13
C GLN A 71 12.71 12.93 -0.64
N PHE A 72 11.67 13.06 -1.47
CA PHE A 72 10.41 13.69 -1.08
C PHE A 72 9.75 12.96 0.09
N ILE A 73 9.67 11.64 0.04
CA ILE A 73 9.07 10.81 1.10
C ILE A 73 9.81 11.02 2.43
N GLU A 74 11.14 10.91 2.41
CA GLU A 74 11.97 11.10 3.60
C GLU A 74 11.81 12.52 4.18
N HIS A 75 11.88 13.53 3.32
CA HIS A 75 11.75 14.93 3.74
C HIS A 75 10.36 15.22 4.29
N TYR A 76 9.30 14.76 3.60
CA TYR A 76 7.93 15.04 4.01
C TYR A 76 7.59 14.41 5.36
N LEU A 77 7.97 13.16 5.59
CA LEU A 77 7.78 12.47 6.86
C LEU A 77 8.51 13.17 8.00
N LYS A 78 9.70 13.67 7.75
CA LYS A 78 10.54 14.29 8.78
C LYS A 78 10.09 15.71 9.13
N GLU A 79 9.74 16.52 8.14
CA GLU A 79 9.58 17.97 8.34
C GLU A 79 8.10 18.41 8.40
N ASN A 80 7.17 17.61 7.85
CA ASN A 80 5.78 18.03 7.70
C ASN A 80 4.78 17.26 8.57
N ILE A 81 5.15 16.07 9.04
CA ILE A 81 4.27 15.20 9.81
C ILE A 81 4.85 14.99 11.21
N LYS A 82 4.06 15.27 12.23
CA LYS A 82 4.49 15.09 13.63
C LYS A 82 4.41 13.63 14.06
N GLU A 83 3.35 12.95 13.65
CA GLU A 83 3.02 11.59 14.08
C GLU A 83 2.64 10.72 12.86
N PRO A 84 3.60 10.42 11.96
CA PRO A 84 3.33 9.51 10.86
C PRO A 84 3.06 8.11 11.42
N SER A 85 2.01 7.45 10.98
CA SER A 85 1.69 6.09 11.43
C SER A 85 1.65 5.10 10.29
N LEU A 86 1.18 5.52 9.11
CA LEU A 86 1.08 4.65 7.95
C LEU A 86 1.49 5.38 6.67
N VAL A 87 2.35 4.75 5.89
CA VAL A 87 2.67 5.15 4.51
C VAL A 87 2.19 4.06 3.57
N ILE A 88 1.46 4.42 2.53
CA ILE A 88 1.11 3.55 1.40
C ILE A 88 1.88 4.03 0.18
N LEU A 89 2.71 3.16 -0.39
CA LEU A 89 3.48 3.38 -1.62
C LEU A 89 2.85 2.54 -2.72
N ASP A 90 1.99 3.15 -3.51
CA ASP A 90 1.33 2.52 -4.65
C ASP A 90 2.19 2.73 -5.90
N GLY A 91 2.87 1.63 -6.30
CA GLY A 91 3.88 1.61 -7.34
C GLY A 91 5.32 1.68 -6.81
N ILE A 92 5.67 0.89 -5.77
CA ILE A 92 7.04 0.89 -5.20
C ILE A 92 8.15 0.65 -6.25
N ALA A 93 7.83 -0.06 -7.33
CA ALA A 93 8.76 -0.32 -8.44
C ALA A 93 9.31 0.97 -9.07
N ASP A 94 8.53 2.03 -9.08
CA ASP A 94 8.89 3.32 -9.65
C ASP A 94 9.86 4.15 -8.80
N LEU A 95 10.26 3.65 -7.62
CA LEU A 95 11.32 4.23 -6.80
C LEU A 95 12.71 3.69 -7.16
N CYS A 96 12.81 2.77 -8.14
CA CYS A 96 14.07 2.32 -8.74
C CYS A 96 14.06 2.62 -10.24
N SER A 97 15.24 2.73 -10.83
CA SER A 97 15.38 2.80 -12.30
C SER A 97 15.30 1.41 -12.96
N ASP A 98 15.69 0.36 -12.23
CA ASP A 98 15.64 -1.03 -12.68
C ASP A 98 15.35 -1.98 -11.50
N VAL A 99 14.16 -2.58 -11.51
CA VAL A 99 13.71 -3.54 -10.49
C VAL A 99 14.49 -4.86 -10.50
N ASN A 100 15.25 -5.14 -11.55
CA ASN A 100 16.12 -6.32 -11.65
C ASN A 100 17.54 -6.04 -11.16
N ASN A 101 17.90 -4.79 -10.93
CA ASN A 101 19.21 -4.44 -10.37
C ASN A 101 19.22 -4.76 -8.87
N ILE A 102 20.12 -5.70 -8.48
CA ILE A 102 20.23 -6.22 -7.10
C ILE A 102 20.64 -5.09 -6.14
N GLU A 103 21.59 -4.27 -6.53
CA GLU A 103 22.14 -3.20 -5.69
C GLU A 103 21.07 -2.14 -5.40
N GLN A 104 20.42 -1.60 -6.43
CA GLN A 104 19.34 -0.63 -6.30
C GLN A 104 18.17 -1.17 -5.48
N SER A 105 17.80 -2.44 -5.70
CA SER A 105 16.73 -3.10 -4.93
C SER A 105 17.06 -3.18 -3.44
N ASN A 106 18.30 -3.57 -3.11
CA ASN A 106 18.75 -3.65 -1.73
C ASN A 106 18.89 -2.27 -1.07
N GLU A 107 19.35 -1.27 -1.81
CA GLU A 107 19.45 0.12 -1.33
C GLU A 107 18.06 0.68 -1.01
N LEU A 108 17.09 0.51 -1.92
CA LEU A 108 15.71 0.96 -1.69
C LEU A 108 15.09 0.27 -0.46
N VAL A 109 15.20 -1.06 -0.37
CA VAL A 109 14.67 -1.80 0.78
C VAL A 109 15.34 -1.36 2.08
N SER A 110 16.65 -1.12 2.07
CA SER A 110 17.38 -0.61 3.24
C SER A 110 16.91 0.80 3.63
N ALA A 111 16.66 1.67 2.65
CA ALA A 111 16.11 3.00 2.89
C ALA A 111 14.71 2.94 3.52
N LEU A 112 13.82 2.08 3.00
CA LEU A 112 12.47 1.89 3.57
C LEU A 112 12.53 1.36 5.01
N MET A 113 13.40 0.41 5.30
CA MET A 113 13.62 -0.09 6.66
C MET A 113 14.10 1.02 7.60
N ARG A 114 15.04 1.86 7.13
CA ARG A 114 15.54 3.01 7.89
C ARG A 114 14.42 4.03 8.16
N ILE A 115 13.65 4.39 7.14
CA ILE A 115 12.49 5.30 7.27
C ILE A 115 11.51 4.75 8.30
N SER A 116 11.11 3.50 8.16
CA SER A 116 10.16 2.85 9.08
C SER A 116 10.65 2.92 10.53
N GLN A 117 11.93 2.62 10.76
CA GLN A 117 12.52 2.64 12.10
C GLN A 117 12.67 4.05 12.67
N GLN A 118 13.18 4.99 11.86
CA GLN A 118 13.50 6.36 12.34
C GLN A 118 12.23 7.20 12.54
N GLN A 119 11.22 7.00 11.70
CA GLN A 119 9.96 7.74 11.78
C GLN A 119 8.88 7.00 12.58
N ASN A 120 9.19 5.78 13.07
CA ASN A 120 8.24 4.91 13.76
C ASN A 120 6.94 4.73 12.96
N VAL A 121 7.06 4.48 11.66
CA VAL A 121 5.95 4.40 10.70
C VAL A 121 5.86 3.02 10.07
N HIS A 122 4.63 2.53 9.89
CA HIS A 122 4.38 1.32 9.10
C HIS A 122 4.32 1.67 7.62
N ILE A 123 4.93 0.83 6.76
CA ILE A 123 4.96 1.06 5.31
C ILE A 123 4.28 -0.11 4.60
N ILE A 124 3.27 0.19 3.80
CA ILE A 124 2.63 -0.74 2.86
C ILE A 124 3.17 -0.45 1.47
N ASN A 125 3.84 -1.43 0.87
CA ASN A 125 4.33 -1.36 -0.50
C ASN A 125 3.40 -2.14 -1.42
N VAL A 126 2.95 -1.52 -2.51
CA VAL A 126 2.20 -2.18 -3.58
C VAL A 126 3.15 -2.46 -4.73
N ILE A 127 3.19 -3.71 -5.18
CA ILE A 127 4.03 -4.15 -6.30
C ILE A 127 3.27 -5.17 -7.15
N HIS A 128 3.44 -5.08 -8.47
CA HIS A 128 2.88 -6.07 -9.38
C HIS A 128 3.58 -7.42 -9.23
N GLN A 129 2.83 -8.51 -9.38
CA GLN A 129 3.37 -9.86 -9.46
C GLN A 129 3.85 -10.16 -10.88
N ASN A 130 4.90 -10.98 -11.00
CA ASN A 130 5.32 -11.52 -12.27
C ASN A 130 4.24 -12.46 -12.85
N PHE A 131 4.04 -12.39 -14.16
CA PHE A 131 3.24 -13.38 -14.88
C PHE A 131 3.99 -14.71 -14.88
N GLY A 132 3.39 -15.77 -14.32
CA GLY A 132 3.96 -17.11 -14.34
C GLY A 132 3.70 -17.92 -13.07
N SER A 133 4.37 -19.07 -12.94
CA SER A 133 4.16 -20.05 -11.88
C SER A 133 4.70 -19.62 -10.51
N ALA A 134 5.66 -18.72 -10.49
CA ALA A 134 6.29 -18.25 -9.25
C ALA A 134 5.62 -16.98 -8.77
N LYS A 135 4.48 -16.89 -8.29
CA LYS A 135 3.72 -15.71 -7.80
C LYS A 135 4.50 -14.75 -6.88
N LEU A 136 5.66 -14.31 -7.34
CA LEU A 136 6.57 -13.42 -6.64
C LEU A 136 6.41 -11.99 -7.16
N GLY A 137 6.68 -11.01 -6.33
CA GLY A 137 6.77 -9.62 -6.76
C GLY A 137 7.80 -9.43 -7.88
N THR A 138 7.62 -8.40 -8.70
CA THR A 138 8.41 -8.18 -9.91
C THR A 138 9.89 -7.95 -9.60
N GLY A 139 10.74 -8.71 -10.29
CA GLY A 139 12.19 -8.55 -10.28
C GLY A 139 12.88 -8.88 -8.96
N HIS A 140 14.14 -8.44 -8.84
CA HIS A 140 14.89 -8.56 -7.59
C HIS A 140 14.27 -7.73 -6.46
N LEU A 141 13.66 -6.58 -6.79
CA LEU A 141 12.99 -5.74 -5.82
C LEU A 141 11.87 -6.49 -5.10
N GLY A 142 10.98 -7.17 -5.84
CA GLY A 142 9.91 -7.98 -5.25
C GLY A 142 10.44 -9.01 -4.27
N SER A 143 11.46 -9.76 -4.67
CA SER A 143 12.10 -10.76 -3.81
C SER A 143 12.76 -10.15 -2.56
N ALA A 144 13.38 -8.97 -2.69
CA ALA A 144 14.02 -8.27 -1.59
C ALA A 144 12.98 -7.75 -0.57
N LEU A 145 11.87 -7.17 -1.06
CA LEU A 145 10.75 -6.72 -0.24
C LEU A 145 10.11 -7.88 0.54
N GLU A 146 9.80 -8.99 -0.14
CA GLU A 146 9.17 -10.16 0.48
C GLU A 146 10.01 -10.75 1.62
N LYS A 147 11.35 -10.78 1.47
CA LYS A 147 12.26 -11.28 2.51
C LYS A 147 12.25 -10.41 3.78
N LYS A 148 11.93 -9.12 3.67
CA LYS A 148 11.96 -8.15 4.78
C LYS A 148 10.58 -7.82 5.33
N ALA A 149 9.52 -8.03 4.55
CA ALA A 149 8.16 -7.75 4.96
C ALA A 149 7.73 -8.58 6.19
N GLU A 150 6.96 -7.95 7.07
CA GLU A 150 6.24 -8.64 8.16
C GLU A 150 5.14 -9.53 7.60
N THR A 151 4.38 -9.01 6.64
CA THR A 151 3.27 -9.71 6.00
C THR A 151 3.28 -9.42 4.50
N VAL A 152 3.08 -10.47 3.72
CA VAL A 152 2.86 -10.40 2.27
C VAL A 152 1.42 -10.76 1.99
N ILE A 153 0.71 -9.85 1.33
CA ILE A 153 -0.70 -10.01 0.94
C ILE A 153 -0.74 -10.15 -0.58
N SER A 154 -1.35 -11.22 -1.07
CA SER A 154 -1.58 -11.43 -2.50
C SER A 154 -3.01 -11.09 -2.86
N LEU A 155 -3.18 -10.36 -3.96
CA LEU A 155 -4.46 -10.10 -4.61
C LEU A 155 -4.48 -10.84 -5.94
N GLU A 156 -5.44 -11.74 -6.11
CA GLU A 156 -5.55 -12.59 -7.28
C GLU A 156 -6.97 -12.53 -7.86
N ALA A 157 -7.08 -12.57 -9.20
CA ALA A 157 -8.38 -12.76 -9.81
C ALA A 157 -9.00 -14.08 -9.31
N ASN A 158 -10.27 -14.04 -8.91
CA ASN A 158 -10.95 -15.23 -8.45
C ASN A 158 -11.18 -16.20 -9.63
N THR A 159 -10.97 -17.49 -9.39
CA THR A 159 -11.07 -18.52 -10.43
C THR A 159 -12.51 -18.90 -10.79
N VAL A 160 -13.46 -18.67 -9.89
CA VAL A 160 -14.88 -19.00 -10.07
C VAL A 160 -15.65 -17.81 -10.61
N ASN A 161 -15.47 -16.63 -10.02
CA ASN A 161 -16.10 -15.40 -10.46
C ASN A 161 -15.03 -14.37 -10.83
N LYS A 162 -14.95 -14.03 -12.11
CA LYS A 162 -13.91 -13.12 -12.64
C LYS A 162 -14.03 -11.67 -12.16
N ASP A 163 -15.20 -11.28 -11.65
CA ASP A 163 -15.43 -9.94 -11.09
C ASP A 163 -14.92 -9.83 -9.65
N TRP A 164 -14.56 -10.95 -9.03
CA TRP A 164 -14.07 -11.00 -7.67
C TRP A 164 -12.54 -10.99 -7.62
N THR A 165 -12.01 -10.33 -6.63
CA THR A 165 -10.60 -10.38 -6.26
C THR A 165 -10.44 -11.14 -4.96
N THR A 166 -9.62 -12.19 -4.98
CA THR A 166 -9.30 -12.98 -3.78
C THR A 166 -8.08 -12.40 -3.08
N VAL A 167 -8.21 -12.18 -1.78
CA VAL A 167 -7.16 -11.68 -0.89
C VAL A 167 -6.64 -12.82 -0.04
N LYS A 168 -5.34 -13.07 -0.14
CA LYS A 168 -4.66 -14.16 0.58
C LYS A 168 -3.49 -13.65 1.40
N CYS A 169 -3.29 -14.24 2.56
CA CYS A 169 -2.03 -14.13 3.27
C CYS A 169 -1.00 -15.02 2.59
N GLY A 170 -0.08 -14.42 1.82
CA GLY A 170 1.01 -15.17 1.19
C GLY A 170 2.08 -15.61 2.18
N ARG A 171 2.38 -14.73 3.15
CA ARG A 171 3.35 -14.96 4.24
C ARG A 171 3.06 -13.98 5.37
N SER A 172 3.27 -14.41 6.61
CA SER A 172 3.29 -13.53 7.77
C SER A 172 4.32 -14.04 8.79
N ARG A 173 4.97 -13.14 9.53
CA ARG A 173 5.78 -13.49 10.70
C ARG A 173 4.91 -13.82 11.92
N GLY A 174 3.68 -13.33 11.94
CA GLY A 174 2.65 -13.68 12.92
C GLY A 174 1.64 -14.67 12.34
N TYR A 175 0.38 -14.52 12.73
CA TYR A 175 -0.72 -15.32 12.20
C TYR A 175 -1.17 -14.80 10.85
N CYS A 176 -1.45 -15.71 9.92
CA CYS A 176 -2.13 -15.36 8.68
C CYS A 176 -3.62 -15.17 8.94
N PHE A 177 -4.21 -14.21 8.26
CA PHE A 177 -5.66 -14.03 8.23
C PHE A 177 -6.32 -15.02 7.25
N ASP A 178 -7.61 -15.29 7.44
CA ASP A 178 -8.38 -16.15 6.54
C ASP A 178 -8.58 -15.50 5.17
N THR A 179 -8.48 -16.31 4.13
CA THR A 179 -8.73 -15.86 2.74
C THR A 179 -10.15 -15.32 2.61
N PHE A 180 -10.28 -14.17 1.97
CA PHE A 180 -11.57 -13.58 1.63
C PHE A 180 -11.56 -13.01 0.22
N SER A 181 -12.74 -12.68 -0.31
CA SER A 181 -12.85 -12.05 -1.63
C SER A 181 -13.65 -10.76 -1.55
N PHE A 182 -13.39 -9.88 -2.51
CA PHE A 182 -14.17 -8.66 -2.69
C PHE A 182 -14.42 -8.42 -4.18
N GLU A 183 -15.46 -7.66 -4.47
CA GLU A 183 -15.71 -7.06 -5.78
C GLU A 183 -15.69 -5.54 -5.68
N VAL A 184 -15.54 -4.87 -6.82
CA VAL A 184 -15.64 -3.40 -6.90
C VAL A 184 -16.98 -3.07 -7.51
N ASN A 185 -17.84 -2.39 -6.74
CA ASN A 185 -19.19 -2.03 -7.18
C ASN A 185 -19.17 -0.91 -8.23
N GLU A 186 -20.36 -0.55 -8.75
CA GLU A 186 -20.55 0.51 -9.74
C GLU A 186 -20.03 1.90 -9.28
N LYS A 187 -19.96 2.14 -7.98
CA LYS A 187 -19.39 3.36 -7.40
C LYS A 187 -17.86 3.31 -7.27
N GLY A 188 -17.23 2.22 -7.70
CA GLY A 188 -15.78 2.03 -7.56
C GLY A 188 -15.32 1.67 -6.15
N LEU A 189 -16.22 1.26 -5.26
CA LEU A 189 -15.91 0.90 -3.87
C LEU A 189 -15.84 -0.63 -3.72
N PRO A 190 -14.88 -1.16 -2.95
CA PRO A 190 -14.79 -2.59 -2.68
C PRO A 190 -15.93 -3.04 -1.75
N ILE A 191 -16.47 -4.24 -2.00
CA ILE A 191 -17.49 -4.90 -1.18
C ILE A 191 -17.05 -6.35 -0.97
N ILE A 192 -17.04 -6.83 0.26
CA ILE A 192 -16.72 -8.22 0.58
C ILE A 192 -17.81 -9.13 0.03
N VAL A 193 -17.40 -10.25 -0.57
CA VAL A 193 -18.26 -11.25 -1.21
C VAL A 193 -17.85 -12.66 -0.77
N GLY A 194 -18.81 -13.58 -0.71
CA GLY A 194 -18.62 -14.99 -0.37
C GLY A 194 -19.05 -15.36 1.02
#